data_661408b0d0dd5ca1dca097f5edeb7e79
#
_entry.id   661408b0d0dd5ca1dca097f5edeb7e79
#
_cell.length_a   1.000
_cell.length_b   1.000
_cell.length_c   1.000
_cell.angle_alpha   90.00
_cell.angle_beta   90.00
_cell.angle_gamma   90.00
#
_symmetry.space_group_name_H-M   'P 1'
#
loop_
_entity.id
_entity.type
_entity.pdbx_description
1 polymer ?
#
loop_
_entity_poly.entity_id
_entity_poly.type
_entity_poly.pdbx_seq_one_letter_code
_entity_poly.pdbx_strand_id
1 'polypeptide(L)'
;MSLVNKKKIISDVIRYSIYLLVILFFVWAAQQGYFNKIVNEPDTFFNLLRQHLELVAVSSLFAIVVAIPAGILVTRPRFRKLEWLVSNIANLGQTIPSLAVLALLLGVLGIGFKTAVFALFIYSVLPIFRNTVAGIDSINDQLIDAAKGMGFKPYQVLLRI
;
A
#
# COMPACT_ATOMS: atom_id res chain seq x y z
N MET A 1 2.47 45.52 -8.62
CA MET A 1 2.51 44.34 -7.75
C MET A 1 2.24 43.15 -8.64
N SER A 2 3.25 42.30 -8.94
CA SER A 2 3.17 41.28 -10.00
C SER A 2 2.21 40.17 -9.64
N LEU A 3 1.56 39.60 -10.63
CA LEU A 3 0.62 38.43 -10.49
C LEU A 3 1.25 37.27 -9.74
N VAL A 4 2.56 37.09 -9.85
CA VAL A 4 3.36 36.11 -9.14
C VAL A 4 3.32 36.31 -7.61
N ASN A 5 3.39 37.57 -7.16
CA ASN A 5 3.38 37.89 -5.73
C ASN A 5 1.99 37.63 -5.10
N LYS A 6 0.90 37.90 -5.84
CA LYS A 6 -0.47 37.61 -5.39
C LYS A 6 -0.70 36.09 -5.23
N LYS A 7 -0.25 35.27 -6.18
CA LYS A 7 -0.40 33.81 -6.10
C LYS A 7 0.37 33.24 -4.90
N LYS A 8 1.56 33.76 -4.61
CA LYS A 8 2.35 33.32 -3.44
C LYS A 8 1.66 33.69 -2.14
N ILE A 9 1.16 34.92 -2.00
CA ILE A 9 0.42 35.36 -0.81
C ILE A 9 -0.83 34.49 -0.58
N ILE A 10 -1.62 34.23 -1.62
CA ILE A 10 -2.82 33.36 -1.53
C ILE A 10 -2.43 31.95 -1.09
N SER A 11 -1.39 31.38 -1.68
CA SER A 11 -0.88 30.05 -1.29
C SER A 11 -0.43 30.01 0.17
N ASP A 12 0.27 31.03 0.63
CA ASP A 12 0.74 31.12 2.02
C ASP A 12 -0.46 31.28 2.98
N VAL A 13 -1.43 32.13 2.65
CA VAL A 13 -2.66 32.29 3.46
C VAL A 13 -3.43 30.96 3.57
N ILE A 14 -3.63 30.26 2.45
CA ILE A 14 -4.29 28.96 2.46
C ILE A 14 -3.52 27.96 3.35
N ARG A 15 -2.20 27.90 3.21
CA ARG A 15 -1.37 27.00 4.01
C ARG A 15 -1.47 27.28 5.51
N TYR A 16 -1.33 28.54 5.92
CA TYR A 16 -1.44 28.90 7.34
C TYR A 16 -2.86 28.73 7.87
N SER A 17 -3.89 28.98 7.05
CA SER A 17 -5.28 28.70 7.42
C SER A 17 -5.51 27.20 7.67
N ILE A 18 -4.93 26.32 6.83
CA ILE A 18 -5.00 24.88 7.03
C ILE A 18 -4.31 24.49 8.35
N TYR A 19 -3.10 25.02 8.62
CA TYR A 19 -2.41 24.72 9.88
C TYR A 19 -3.22 25.19 11.09
N LEU A 20 -3.80 26.38 11.03
CA LEU A 20 -4.66 26.90 12.09
C LEU A 20 -5.88 26.00 12.33
N LEU A 21 -6.56 25.57 11.25
CA LEU A 21 -7.70 24.66 11.35
C LEU A 21 -7.30 23.32 11.95
N VAL A 22 -6.15 22.77 11.59
CA VAL A 22 -5.63 21.51 12.17
C VAL A 22 -5.37 21.68 13.66
N ILE A 23 -4.72 22.77 14.07
CA ILE A 23 -4.45 23.05 15.49
C ILE A 23 -5.75 23.21 16.26
N LEU A 24 -6.70 24.00 15.74
CA LEU A 24 -8.02 24.19 16.37
C LEU A 24 -8.79 22.86 16.50
N PHE A 25 -8.72 22.00 15.49
CA PHE A 25 -9.31 20.67 15.54
C PHE A 25 -8.71 19.81 16.66
N PHE A 26 -7.38 19.78 16.80
CA PHE A 26 -6.75 19.01 17.86
C PHE A 26 -7.02 19.57 19.26
N VAL A 27 -7.06 20.90 19.41
CA VAL A 27 -7.45 21.54 20.68
C VAL A 27 -8.90 21.20 21.03
N TRP A 28 -9.81 21.31 20.08
CA TRP A 28 -11.21 20.92 20.28
C TRP A 28 -11.34 19.43 20.63
N ALA A 29 -10.66 18.54 19.89
CA ALA A 29 -10.68 17.10 20.16
C ALA A 29 -10.13 16.76 21.55
N ALA A 30 -9.09 17.48 22.00
CA ALA A 30 -8.55 17.32 23.35
C ALA A 30 -9.55 17.76 24.43
N GLN A 31 -10.25 18.87 24.22
CA GLN A 31 -11.30 19.35 25.15
C GLN A 31 -12.49 18.39 25.23
N GLN A 32 -12.82 17.71 24.11
CA GLN A 32 -13.87 16.69 24.08
C GLN A 32 -13.43 15.34 24.72
N GLY A 33 -12.19 15.24 25.16
CA GLY A 33 -11.67 14.03 25.82
C GLY A 33 -11.33 12.87 24.88
N TYR A 34 -11.25 13.08 23.56
CA TYR A 34 -10.91 12.00 22.61
C TYR A 34 -9.54 11.37 22.89
N PHE A 35 -8.63 12.10 23.53
CA PHE A 35 -7.31 11.60 23.91
C PHE A 35 -7.24 11.02 25.32
N ASN A 36 -8.32 11.08 26.11
CA ASN A 36 -8.32 10.62 27.50
C ASN A 36 -7.93 9.14 27.63
N LYS A 37 -8.35 8.29 26.69
CA LYS A 37 -7.98 6.87 26.68
C LYS A 37 -6.49 6.65 26.50
N ILE A 38 -5.84 7.44 25.66
CA ILE A 38 -4.39 7.36 25.41
C ILE A 38 -3.63 7.82 26.66
N VAL A 39 -4.11 8.86 27.31
CA VAL A 39 -3.46 9.44 28.51
C VAL A 39 -3.69 8.59 29.74
N ASN A 40 -4.89 8.06 29.93
CA ASN A 40 -5.26 7.32 31.13
C ASN A 40 -4.93 5.83 31.08
N GLU A 41 -4.85 5.27 29.84
CA GLU A 41 -4.56 3.84 29.62
C GLU A 41 -3.43 3.66 28.57
N PRO A 42 -2.23 4.17 28.82
CA PRO A 42 -1.13 4.11 27.86
C PRO A 42 -0.74 2.68 27.50
N ASP A 43 -0.79 1.76 28.43
CA ASP A 43 -0.47 0.34 28.19
C ASP A 43 -1.45 -0.30 27.20
N THR A 44 -2.73 0.02 27.30
CA THR A 44 -3.75 -0.44 26.36
C THR A 44 -3.47 0.10 24.96
N PHE A 45 -3.13 1.39 24.86
CA PHE A 45 -2.80 2.02 23.58
C PHE A 45 -1.57 1.37 22.94
N PHE A 46 -0.48 1.20 23.67
CA PHE A 46 0.74 0.59 23.14
C PHE A 46 0.55 -0.88 22.77
N ASN A 47 -0.24 -1.64 23.52
CA ASN A 47 -0.58 -3.02 23.18
C ASN A 47 -1.39 -3.10 21.88
N LEU A 48 -2.38 -2.25 21.69
CA LEU A 48 -3.16 -2.19 20.43
C LEU A 48 -2.30 -1.75 19.25
N LEU A 49 -1.43 -0.76 19.45
CA LEU A 49 -0.48 -0.31 18.43
C LEU A 49 0.46 -1.44 18.02
N ARG A 50 1.02 -2.16 18.98
CA ARG A 50 1.88 -3.32 18.72
C ARG A 50 1.13 -4.39 17.92
N GLN A 51 -0.07 -4.77 18.34
CA GLN A 51 -0.89 -5.74 17.61
C GLN A 51 -1.18 -5.30 16.18
N HIS A 52 -1.47 -4.02 15.98
CA HIS A 52 -1.68 -3.46 14.65
C HIS A 52 -0.41 -3.55 13.79
N LEU A 53 0.74 -3.18 14.34
CA LEU A 53 2.02 -3.28 13.63
C LEU A 53 2.39 -4.73 13.30
N GLU A 54 2.13 -5.67 14.21
CA GLU A 54 2.33 -7.11 13.96
C GLU A 54 1.43 -7.61 12.83
N LEU A 55 0.14 -7.24 12.82
CA LEU A 55 -0.79 -7.58 11.74
C LEU A 55 -0.30 -7.04 10.38
N VAL A 56 0.08 -5.77 10.33
CA VAL A 56 0.58 -5.14 9.10
C VAL A 56 1.89 -5.79 8.64
N ALA A 57 2.85 -5.97 9.53
CA ALA A 57 4.14 -6.55 9.20
C ALA A 57 4.01 -7.97 8.65
N VAL A 58 3.25 -8.82 9.33
CA VAL A 58 3.07 -10.23 8.93
C VAL A 58 2.32 -10.33 7.62
N SER A 59 1.18 -9.65 7.48
CA SER A 59 0.37 -9.71 6.25
C SER A 59 1.11 -9.14 5.04
N SER A 60 1.82 -8.02 5.21
CA SER A 60 2.59 -7.40 4.14
C SER A 60 3.78 -8.24 3.72
N LEU A 61 4.49 -8.86 4.68
CA LEU A 61 5.62 -9.74 4.37
C LEU A 61 5.17 -10.93 3.52
N PHE A 62 4.08 -11.61 3.91
CA PHE A 62 3.53 -12.71 3.11
C PHE A 62 3.08 -12.22 1.74
N ALA A 63 2.45 -11.05 1.66
CA ALA A 63 2.00 -10.49 0.39
C ALA A 63 3.18 -10.17 -0.55
N ILE A 64 4.27 -9.59 -0.03
CA ILE A 64 5.49 -9.28 -0.79
C ILE A 64 6.13 -10.57 -1.33
N VAL A 65 6.30 -11.58 -0.45
CA VAL A 65 6.92 -12.86 -0.81
C VAL A 65 6.14 -13.60 -1.90
N VAL A 66 4.83 -13.43 -1.97
CA VAL A 66 3.97 -14.06 -2.99
C VAL A 66 3.82 -13.16 -4.23
N ALA A 67 3.48 -11.89 -4.02
CA ALA A 67 3.07 -11.01 -5.11
C ALA A 67 4.24 -10.59 -6.01
N ILE A 68 5.41 -10.27 -5.44
CA ILE A 68 6.57 -9.86 -6.25
C ILE A 68 7.06 -10.98 -7.15
N PRO A 69 7.36 -12.22 -6.67
CA PRO A 69 7.75 -13.30 -7.56
C PRO A 69 6.69 -13.64 -8.61
N ALA A 70 5.40 -13.62 -8.24
CA ALA A 70 4.31 -13.84 -9.17
C ALA A 70 4.26 -12.75 -10.25
N GLY A 71 4.40 -11.47 -9.88
CA GLY A 71 4.47 -10.36 -10.81
C GLY A 71 5.65 -10.48 -11.78
N ILE A 72 6.86 -10.78 -11.27
CA ILE A 72 8.03 -11.01 -12.10
C ILE A 72 7.81 -12.19 -13.06
N LEU A 73 7.16 -13.26 -12.59
CA LEU A 73 6.95 -14.46 -13.42
C LEU A 73 6.03 -14.17 -14.61
N VAL A 74 4.93 -13.46 -14.40
CA VAL A 74 3.95 -13.20 -15.48
C VAL A 74 4.44 -12.19 -16.53
N THR A 75 5.44 -11.37 -16.21
CA THR A 75 6.07 -10.49 -17.19
C THR A 75 7.02 -11.26 -18.15
N ARG A 76 7.33 -12.53 -17.86
CA ARG A 76 8.17 -13.35 -18.77
C ARG A 76 7.40 -13.81 -20.00
N PRO A 77 8.00 -13.86 -21.19
CA PRO A 77 7.32 -14.19 -22.45
C PRO A 77 6.51 -15.48 -22.40
N ARG A 78 7.02 -16.48 -21.67
CA ARG A 78 6.36 -17.80 -21.49
C ARG A 78 5.03 -17.71 -20.75
N PHE A 79 4.89 -16.76 -19.81
CA PHE A 79 3.75 -16.65 -18.91
C PHE A 79 2.90 -15.41 -19.17
N ARG A 80 3.20 -14.63 -20.19
CA ARG A 80 2.51 -13.36 -20.48
C ARG A 80 1.00 -13.52 -20.72
N LYS A 81 0.56 -14.68 -21.20
CA LYS A 81 -0.87 -14.99 -21.32
C LYS A 81 -1.59 -15.08 -19.97
N LEU A 82 -0.86 -15.45 -18.90
CA LEU A 82 -1.42 -15.52 -17.54
C LEU A 82 -1.56 -14.13 -16.91
N GLU A 83 -0.78 -13.15 -17.35
CA GLU A 83 -0.84 -11.76 -16.88
C GLU A 83 -2.26 -11.20 -17.03
N TRP A 84 -2.87 -11.35 -18.21
CA TRP A 84 -4.24 -10.91 -18.45
C TRP A 84 -5.23 -11.55 -17.48
N LEU A 85 -5.14 -12.85 -17.27
CA LEU A 85 -6.04 -13.58 -16.36
C LEU A 85 -5.86 -13.13 -14.92
N VAL A 86 -4.62 -13.07 -14.42
CA VAL A 86 -4.30 -12.69 -13.05
C VAL A 86 -4.66 -11.23 -12.79
N SER A 87 -4.39 -10.34 -13.75
CA SER A 87 -4.76 -8.93 -13.65
C SER A 87 -6.27 -8.71 -13.60
N ASN A 88 -7.05 -9.48 -14.37
CA ASN A 88 -8.51 -9.40 -14.31
C ASN A 88 -9.06 -9.94 -12.99
N ILE A 89 -8.56 -11.07 -12.49
CA ILE A 89 -8.93 -11.60 -11.17
C ILE A 89 -8.59 -10.58 -10.07
N ALA A 90 -7.40 -9.97 -10.16
CA ALA A 90 -6.99 -8.92 -9.24
C ALA A 90 -7.93 -7.71 -9.28
N ASN A 91 -8.32 -7.27 -10.49
CA ASN A 91 -9.26 -6.16 -10.66
C ASN A 91 -10.62 -6.46 -10.02
N LEU A 92 -11.17 -7.65 -10.28
CA LEU A 92 -12.44 -8.08 -9.69
C LEU A 92 -12.34 -8.17 -8.16
N GLY A 93 -11.22 -8.71 -7.64
CA GLY A 93 -11.00 -8.78 -6.20
C GLY A 93 -10.96 -7.41 -5.51
N GLN A 94 -10.50 -6.36 -6.18
CA GLN A 94 -10.48 -5.00 -5.64
C GLN A 94 -11.86 -4.31 -5.66
N THR A 95 -12.84 -4.83 -6.38
CA THR A 95 -14.21 -4.28 -6.36
C THR A 95 -14.98 -4.71 -5.11
N ILE A 96 -14.55 -5.77 -4.44
CA ILE A 96 -15.19 -6.25 -3.21
C ILE A 96 -14.71 -5.39 -2.03
N PRO A 97 -15.63 -4.80 -1.23
CA PRO A 97 -15.24 -4.05 -0.04
C PRO A 97 -14.42 -4.90 0.94
N SER A 98 -13.30 -4.36 1.45
CA SER A 98 -12.40 -5.08 2.38
C SER A 98 -13.11 -5.61 3.62
N LEU A 99 -14.05 -4.84 4.16
CA LEU A 99 -14.85 -5.26 5.30
C LEU A 99 -15.75 -6.46 4.99
N ALA A 100 -16.24 -6.58 3.75
CA ALA A 100 -17.04 -7.73 3.35
C ALA A 100 -16.20 -9.01 3.29
N VAL A 101 -14.99 -8.93 2.75
CA VAL A 101 -14.05 -10.08 2.77
C VAL A 101 -13.69 -10.47 4.19
N LEU A 102 -13.40 -9.48 5.05
CA LEU A 102 -13.13 -9.75 6.46
C LEU A 102 -14.32 -10.43 7.13
N ALA A 103 -15.55 -9.94 6.92
CA ALA A 103 -16.76 -10.52 7.50
C ALA A 103 -17.00 -11.98 7.05
N LEU A 104 -16.78 -12.26 5.76
CA LEU A 104 -16.88 -13.62 5.23
C LEU A 104 -15.84 -14.55 5.85
N LEU A 105 -14.60 -14.09 5.97
CA LEU A 105 -13.53 -14.86 6.59
C LEU A 105 -13.77 -15.10 8.09
N LEU A 106 -14.32 -14.12 8.80
CA LEU A 106 -14.71 -14.27 10.20
C LEU A 106 -15.79 -15.38 10.36
N GLY A 107 -16.72 -15.48 9.41
CA GLY A 107 -17.73 -16.53 9.42
C GLY A 107 -17.19 -17.94 9.20
N VAL A 108 -16.07 -18.07 8.46
CA VAL A 108 -15.48 -19.38 8.11
C VAL A 108 -14.32 -19.76 9.04
N LEU A 109 -13.43 -18.81 9.34
CA LEU A 109 -12.19 -19.03 10.10
C LEU A 109 -12.30 -18.64 11.57
N GLY A 110 -13.41 -17.99 11.96
CA GLY A 110 -13.59 -17.43 13.30
C GLY A 110 -12.85 -16.12 13.54
N ILE A 111 -13.08 -15.55 14.72
CA ILE A 111 -12.45 -14.28 15.15
C ILE A 111 -11.03 -14.57 15.63
N GLY A 112 -10.05 -13.81 15.13
CA GLY A 112 -8.68 -13.92 15.62
C GLY A 112 -7.61 -13.33 14.70
N PHE A 113 -6.38 -13.33 15.20
CA PHE A 113 -5.22 -12.80 14.50
C PHE A 113 -5.01 -13.44 13.11
N LYS A 114 -5.14 -14.77 13.01
CA LYS A 114 -4.96 -15.51 11.74
C LYS A 114 -5.94 -15.05 10.66
N THR A 115 -7.20 -14.87 11.02
CA THR A 115 -8.25 -14.41 10.09
C THR A 115 -7.97 -12.99 9.61
N ALA A 116 -7.56 -12.10 10.51
CA ALA A 116 -7.20 -10.73 10.17
C ALA A 116 -5.96 -10.67 9.25
N VAL A 117 -4.90 -11.44 9.58
CA VAL A 117 -3.71 -11.55 8.72
C VAL A 117 -4.08 -12.06 7.33
N PHE A 118 -4.92 -13.08 7.22
CA PHE A 118 -5.29 -13.66 5.94
C PHE A 118 -6.13 -12.70 5.09
N ALA A 119 -7.06 -11.96 5.70
CA ALA A 119 -7.82 -10.93 5.02
C ALA A 119 -6.92 -9.80 4.49
N LEU A 120 -6.03 -9.28 5.33
CA LEU A 120 -5.07 -8.24 4.97
C LEU A 120 -4.08 -8.72 3.90
N PHE A 121 -3.63 -9.97 3.98
CA PHE A 121 -2.77 -10.59 2.97
C PHE A 121 -3.43 -10.60 1.59
N ILE A 122 -4.67 -11.11 1.46
CA ILE A 122 -5.40 -11.13 0.20
C ILE A 122 -5.48 -9.73 -0.40
N TYR A 123 -5.82 -8.73 0.41
CA TYR A 123 -5.92 -7.34 -0.04
C TYR A 123 -4.59 -6.74 -0.46
N SER A 124 -3.51 -7.09 0.22
CA SER A 124 -2.17 -6.55 -0.05
C SER A 124 -1.52 -7.18 -1.28
N VAL A 125 -1.81 -8.46 -1.57
CA VAL A 125 -1.26 -9.18 -2.74
C VAL A 125 -1.61 -8.46 -4.04
N LEU A 126 -2.87 -8.05 -4.20
CA LEU A 126 -3.36 -7.50 -5.47
C LEU A 126 -2.64 -6.22 -5.91
N PRO A 127 -2.54 -5.15 -5.08
CA PRO A 127 -1.83 -3.93 -5.47
C PRO A 127 -0.32 -4.15 -5.64
N ILE A 128 0.31 -4.99 -4.81
CA ILE A 128 1.74 -5.29 -4.91
C ILE A 128 2.03 -6.01 -6.23
N PHE A 129 1.24 -7.03 -6.57
CA PHE A 129 1.35 -7.74 -7.84
C PHE A 129 1.25 -6.79 -9.03
N ARG A 130 0.20 -5.95 -9.08
CA ARG A 130 -0.02 -5.02 -10.18
C ARG A 130 1.09 -3.98 -10.31
N ASN A 131 1.53 -3.43 -9.19
CA ASN A 131 2.64 -2.47 -9.20
C ASN A 131 3.95 -3.12 -9.65
N THR A 132 4.18 -4.39 -9.30
CA THR A 132 5.35 -5.15 -9.78
C THR A 132 5.30 -5.34 -11.30
N VAL A 133 4.16 -5.77 -11.84
CA VAL A 133 3.98 -5.93 -13.30
C VAL A 133 4.12 -4.59 -14.01
N ALA A 134 3.40 -3.56 -13.56
CA ALA A 134 3.45 -2.23 -14.17
C ALA A 134 4.86 -1.62 -14.10
N GLY A 135 5.58 -1.80 -12.98
CA GLY A 135 6.94 -1.33 -12.83
C GLY A 135 7.88 -1.97 -13.85
N ILE A 136 7.81 -3.29 -14.03
CA ILE A 136 8.65 -4.01 -15.01
C ILE A 136 8.28 -3.62 -16.46
N ASP A 137 6.99 -3.53 -16.77
CA ASP A 137 6.53 -3.18 -18.12
C ASP A 137 6.76 -1.70 -18.48
N SER A 138 7.02 -0.84 -17.51
CA SER A 138 7.36 0.57 -17.74
C SER A 138 8.81 0.81 -18.18
N ILE A 139 9.67 -0.20 -18.08
CA ILE A 139 11.08 -0.08 -18.44
C ILE A 139 11.21 -0.02 -19.97
N ASN A 140 11.98 0.98 -20.47
CA ASN A 140 12.21 1.13 -21.91
C ASN A 140 13.02 -0.05 -22.46
N ASP A 141 12.52 -0.68 -23.52
CA ASP A 141 13.18 -1.80 -24.21
C ASP A 141 14.61 -1.45 -24.65
N GLN A 142 14.87 -0.22 -25.05
CA GLN A 142 16.22 0.23 -25.43
C GLN A 142 17.22 0.11 -24.26
N LEU A 143 16.76 0.38 -23.04
CA LEU A 143 17.58 0.24 -21.83
C LEU A 143 17.88 -1.22 -21.53
N ILE A 144 16.87 -2.08 -21.70
CA ILE A 144 17.02 -3.54 -21.56
C ILE A 144 18.00 -4.09 -22.59
N ASP A 145 17.92 -3.65 -23.84
CA ASP A 145 18.80 -4.10 -24.91
C ASP A 145 20.23 -3.58 -24.74
N ALA A 146 20.40 -2.34 -24.28
CA ALA A 146 21.71 -1.81 -23.91
C ALA A 146 22.38 -2.64 -22.80
N ALA A 147 21.60 -3.00 -21.76
CA ALA A 147 22.10 -3.84 -20.68
C ALA A 147 22.48 -5.25 -21.14
N LYS A 148 21.70 -5.87 -22.02
CA LYS A 148 22.06 -7.15 -22.65
C LYS A 148 23.33 -7.02 -23.50
N GLY A 149 23.46 -5.94 -24.27
CA GLY A 149 24.66 -5.64 -25.06
C GLY A 149 25.92 -5.48 -24.19
N MET A 150 25.79 -4.97 -22.98
CA MET A 150 26.86 -4.92 -21.97
C MET A 150 27.14 -6.27 -21.28
N GLY A 151 26.42 -7.34 -21.64
CA GLY A 151 26.62 -8.67 -21.06
C GLY A 151 25.90 -8.91 -19.74
N PHE A 152 24.92 -8.10 -19.37
CA PHE A 152 24.13 -8.31 -18.14
C PHE A 152 23.31 -9.58 -18.26
N LYS A 153 23.37 -10.41 -17.22
CA LYS A 153 22.51 -11.58 -17.08
C LYS A 153 21.07 -11.15 -16.73
N PRO A 154 20.04 -11.97 -17.04
CA PRO A 154 18.63 -11.60 -16.79
C PRO A 154 18.33 -11.13 -15.36
N TYR A 155 18.93 -11.74 -14.34
CA TYR A 155 18.78 -11.33 -12.96
C TYR A 155 19.44 -9.99 -12.64
N GLN A 156 20.55 -9.66 -13.35
CA GLN A 156 21.23 -8.38 -13.18
C GLN A 156 20.43 -7.24 -13.82
N VAL A 157 19.78 -7.50 -14.95
CA VAL A 157 18.85 -6.57 -15.56
C VAL A 157 17.69 -6.26 -14.57
N LEU A 158 17.09 -7.31 -13.99
CA LEU A 158 15.98 -7.15 -13.06
C LEU A 158 16.32 -6.37 -11.77
N LEU A 159 17.57 -6.50 -11.28
CA LEU A 159 17.98 -5.89 -10.00
C LEU A 159 18.65 -4.52 -10.14
N ARG A 160 19.10 -4.15 -11.36
CA ARG A 160 19.92 -2.95 -11.58
C ARG A 160 19.27 -1.92 -12.50
N ILE A 161 18.24 -2.31 -13.23
CA ILE A 161 17.47 -1.50 -14.15
C ILE A 161 16.01 -1.45 -13.72
#